data_aa034e3842a79e099a8c1361b7acd2ad
#
_entry.id   aa034e3842a79e099a8c1361b7acd2ad
#
_cell.length_a   1.000
_cell.length_b   1.000
_cell.length_c   1.000
_cell.angle_alpha   90.00
_cell.angle_beta   90.00
_cell.angle_gamma   90.00
#
_symmetry.space_group_name_H-M   'P 1'
#
loop_
_entity.id
_entity.type
_entity.pdbx_description
1 polymer ?
#
loop_
_entity_poly.entity_id
_entity_poly.type
_entity_poly.pdbx_seq_one_letter_code
_entity_poly.pdbx_strand_id
1 'polypeptide(L)'
;MNLKKTALIAVCLLAVVAVLSAGCVSSPDASTLPRETITLSSTIGPVDAGMIPALEDAYMEKHPNVVIRHYKAGTGATIDMAKSGIIDLVIVHAKALEEQFVADGYGTERIPLMYNDFVIMGPADDPAGIKGMTDATAAIKKIAEKNIHFISRGDMSGTHVKELDVWKAAGITPEGNKWYEVYEKGATGNGPTLMYTDEQKAYTIMDRATYLTKKANLKNIGILVEGDEVLLNFINLIPCNPEKLTKVDYDGAMAFVEWLVSDEAQEIIKNFGLEQYGEPLFFPNANSAVF
;
A
#
# COMPACT_ATOMS: atom_id res chain seq x y z
N MET A 1 -19.83 -22.83 98.98
CA MET A 1 -21.05 -22.00 99.09
C MET A 1 -21.17 -21.21 97.78
N ASN A 2 -22.24 -21.45 97.10
CA ASN A 2 -22.79 -20.83 95.89
C ASN A 2 -22.12 -21.06 94.56
N LEU A 3 -22.66 -22.09 93.90
CA LEU A 3 -22.80 -22.19 92.43
C LEU A 3 -23.58 -21.04 91.90
N LYS A 4 -23.16 -20.44 90.84
CA LYS A 4 -24.04 -19.82 89.84
C LYS A 4 -23.67 -20.26 88.47
N LYS A 5 -24.62 -20.91 87.90
CA LYS A 5 -24.76 -21.39 86.55
C LYS A 5 -24.46 -20.28 85.56
N THR A 6 -23.66 -20.58 84.56
CA THR A 6 -23.73 -19.83 83.27
C THR A 6 -23.76 -20.83 82.15
N ALA A 7 -24.87 -20.85 81.47
CA ALA A 7 -25.11 -21.69 80.28
C ALA A 7 -24.22 -21.22 79.14
N LEU A 8 -23.47 -22.14 78.60
CA LEU A 8 -22.66 -21.93 77.37
C LEU A 8 -23.55 -22.19 76.20
N ILE A 9 -23.97 -21.14 75.51
CA ILE A 9 -24.63 -21.25 74.25
C ILE A 9 -23.54 -21.52 73.22
N ALA A 10 -23.50 -22.75 72.72
CA ALA A 10 -22.68 -23.11 71.53
C ALA A 10 -23.34 -22.55 70.29
N VAL A 11 -22.85 -21.43 69.77
CA VAL A 11 -23.19 -20.94 68.50
C VAL A 11 -22.31 -21.70 67.48
N CYS A 12 -22.91 -22.64 66.75
CA CYS A 12 -22.33 -23.25 65.59
C CYS A 12 -22.25 -22.22 64.51
N LEU A 13 -21.10 -21.58 64.34
CA LEU A 13 -20.77 -20.85 63.08
C LEU A 13 -20.48 -21.87 62.00
N LEU A 14 -21.45 -22.16 61.13
CA LEU A 14 -21.26 -22.78 59.84
C LEU A 14 -20.57 -21.75 58.95
N ALA A 15 -19.25 -21.82 58.85
CA ALA A 15 -18.49 -21.15 57.82
C ALA A 15 -18.82 -21.81 56.47
N VAL A 16 -19.75 -21.20 55.72
CA VAL A 16 -19.93 -21.53 54.30
C VAL A 16 -18.71 -20.97 53.60
N VAL A 17 -17.72 -21.82 53.34
CA VAL A 17 -16.64 -21.56 52.39
C VAL A 17 -17.26 -21.65 51.01
N ALA A 18 -17.73 -20.52 50.51
CA ALA A 18 -18.02 -20.36 49.11
C ALA A 18 -16.68 -20.40 48.35
N VAL A 19 -16.31 -21.57 47.86
CA VAL A 19 -15.26 -21.74 46.89
C VAL A 19 -15.76 -21.05 45.62
N LEU A 20 -15.40 -19.78 45.46
CA LEU A 20 -15.44 -19.11 44.16
C LEU A 20 -14.41 -19.83 43.29
N SER A 21 -14.83 -20.91 42.64
CA SER A 21 -14.16 -21.40 41.46
C SER A 21 -14.30 -20.29 40.38
N ALA A 22 -13.37 -19.34 40.40
CA ALA A 22 -13.09 -18.54 39.20
C ALA A 22 -12.67 -19.55 38.13
N GLY A 23 -13.65 -20.03 37.38
CA GLY A 23 -13.38 -20.73 36.15
C GLY A 23 -12.57 -19.77 35.30
N CYS A 24 -11.27 -20.02 35.20
CA CYS A 24 -10.51 -19.47 34.07
C CYS A 24 -11.25 -19.97 32.84
N VAL A 25 -12.05 -19.12 32.24
CA VAL A 25 -12.45 -19.27 30.87
C VAL A 25 -11.16 -19.05 30.09
N SER A 26 -10.39 -20.13 29.90
CA SER A 26 -9.29 -20.12 28.95
C SER A 26 -9.91 -19.75 27.61
N SER A 27 -9.51 -18.63 27.06
CA SER A 27 -9.80 -18.32 25.65
C SER A 27 -9.44 -19.56 24.84
N PRO A 28 -10.29 -20.00 23.90
CA PRO A 28 -9.95 -21.14 23.06
C PRO A 28 -8.56 -20.94 22.49
N ASP A 29 -7.73 -21.97 22.57
CA ASP A 29 -6.41 -21.95 21.97
C ASP A 29 -6.62 -21.65 20.46
N ALA A 30 -6.01 -20.57 19.95
CA ALA A 30 -6.16 -20.13 18.58
C ALA A 30 -5.84 -21.27 17.59
N SER A 31 -5.02 -22.24 17.99
CA SER A 31 -4.70 -23.44 17.21
C SER A 31 -5.89 -24.41 17.03
N THR A 32 -6.97 -24.27 17.82
CA THR A 32 -8.17 -25.11 17.74
C THR A 32 -9.29 -24.50 16.91
N LEU A 33 -9.16 -23.24 16.48
CA LEU A 33 -10.13 -22.59 15.62
C LEU A 33 -10.00 -23.10 14.16
N PRO A 34 -11.11 -23.22 13.41
CA PRO A 34 -11.02 -23.50 11.98
C PRO A 34 -10.14 -22.43 11.30
N ARG A 35 -9.28 -22.88 10.39
CA ARG A 35 -8.50 -21.94 9.57
C ARG A 35 -9.40 -21.23 8.60
N GLU A 36 -9.36 -19.92 8.64
CA GLU A 36 -9.99 -19.00 7.71
C GLU A 36 -8.96 -18.54 6.68
N THR A 37 -9.32 -18.50 5.42
CA THR A 37 -8.38 -18.11 4.35
C THR A 37 -8.95 -16.93 3.60
N ILE A 38 -8.27 -15.79 3.69
CA ILE A 38 -8.55 -14.60 2.89
C ILE A 38 -7.64 -14.63 1.67
N THR A 39 -8.21 -14.59 0.49
CA THR A 39 -7.46 -14.57 -0.77
C THR A 39 -7.45 -13.16 -1.35
N LEU A 40 -6.28 -12.56 -1.45
CA LEU A 40 -6.16 -11.22 -2.02
C LEU A 40 -5.29 -11.21 -3.27
N SER A 41 -5.48 -10.19 -4.09
CA SER A 41 -4.56 -9.86 -5.18
C SER A 41 -4.18 -8.39 -5.11
N SER A 42 -2.90 -8.10 -5.40
CA SER A 42 -2.41 -6.74 -5.38
C SER A 42 -1.40 -6.45 -6.48
N THR A 43 -1.13 -5.17 -6.68
CA THR A 43 -0.12 -4.71 -7.62
C THR A 43 1.29 -4.95 -7.12
N ILE A 44 2.22 -5.06 -8.08
CA ILE A 44 3.60 -5.51 -7.86
C ILE A 44 4.38 -4.56 -6.92
N GLY A 45 4.26 -3.23 -7.13
CA GLY A 45 5.10 -2.25 -6.44
C GLY A 45 5.03 -2.30 -4.91
N PRO A 46 3.84 -2.19 -4.30
CA PRO A 46 3.68 -2.25 -2.84
C PRO A 46 4.09 -3.59 -2.22
N VAL A 47 3.97 -4.69 -3.00
CA VAL A 47 4.42 -6.03 -2.56
C VAL A 47 5.94 -6.11 -2.57
N ASP A 48 6.58 -5.71 -3.67
CA ASP A 48 8.03 -5.77 -3.82
C ASP A 48 8.75 -4.78 -2.89
N ALA A 49 8.09 -3.69 -2.51
CA ALA A 49 8.57 -2.80 -1.46
C ALA A 49 8.46 -3.41 -0.05
N GLY A 50 7.71 -4.51 0.12
CA GLY A 50 7.49 -5.17 1.41
C GLY A 50 6.33 -4.60 2.23
N MET A 51 5.62 -3.57 1.75
CA MET A 51 4.54 -2.92 2.50
C MET A 51 3.33 -3.85 2.71
N ILE A 52 2.85 -4.47 1.63
CA ILE A 52 1.70 -5.40 1.75
C ILE A 52 2.05 -6.61 2.62
N PRO A 53 3.19 -7.30 2.42
CA PRO A 53 3.62 -8.37 3.35
C PRO A 53 3.69 -7.94 4.81
N ALA A 54 4.18 -6.73 5.11
CA ALA A 54 4.25 -6.24 6.49
C ALA A 54 2.85 -6.07 7.12
N LEU A 55 1.87 -5.62 6.36
CA LEU A 55 0.48 -5.52 6.82
C LEU A 55 -0.17 -6.89 7.01
N GLU A 56 0.08 -7.83 6.09
CA GLU A 56 -0.41 -9.20 6.17
C GLU A 56 0.14 -9.91 7.41
N ASP A 57 1.44 -9.81 7.64
CA ASP A 57 2.11 -10.42 8.80
C ASP A 57 1.58 -9.86 10.12
N ALA A 58 1.43 -8.52 10.22
CA ALA A 58 0.89 -7.87 11.42
C ALA A 58 -0.57 -8.28 11.71
N TYR A 59 -1.38 -8.45 10.67
CA TYR A 59 -2.75 -8.95 10.83
C TYR A 59 -2.78 -10.40 11.28
N MET A 60 -2.03 -11.28 10.63
CA MET A 60 -1.97 -12.72 10.96
C MET A 60 -1.38 -12.99 12.35
N GLU A 61 -0.48 -12.13 12.84
CA GLU A 61 0.04 -12.24 14.22
C GLU A 61 -1.08 -12.08 15.24
N LYS A 62 -2.06 -11.21 14.99
CA LYS A 62 -3.23 -10.98 15.86
C LYS A 62 -4.37 -11.96 15.61
N HIS A 63 -4.43 -12.54 14.42
CA HIS A 63 -5.47 -13.46 14.00
C HIS A 63 -4.85 -14.82 13.58
N PRO A 64 -4.33 -15.60 14.54
CA PRO A 64 -3.54 -16.81 14.23
C PRO A 64 -4.34 -17.94 13.55
N ASN A 65 -5.65 -17.85 13.52
CA ASN A 65 -6.53 -18.73 12.74
C ASN A 65 -6.72 -18.27 11.28
N VAL A 66 -6.28 -17.05 10.93
CA VAL A 66 -6.39 -16.51 9.57
C VAL A 66 -5.11 -16.79 8.79
N VAL A 67 -5.27 -17.17 7.53
CA VAL A 67 -4.20 -17.29 6.56
C VAL A 67 -4.51 -16.38 5.37
N ILE A 68 -3.61 -15.47 5.05
CA ILE A 68 -3.73 -14.65 3.86
C ILE A 68 -3.01 -15.36 2.70
N ARG A 69 -3.73 -15.59 1.62
CA ARG A 69 -3.19 -16.09 0.35
C ARG A 69 -3.10 -14.94 -0.64
N HIS A 70 -1.90 -14.59 -1.03
CA HIS A 70 -1.65 -13.41 -1.83
C HIS A 70 -1.22 -13.75 -3.26
N TYR A 71 -1.87 -13.12 -4.24
CA TYR A 71 -1.48 -13.11 -5.65
C TYR A 71 -1.00 -11.72 -6.06
N LYS A 72 0.15 -11.67 -6.73
CA LYS A 72 0.79 -10.43 -7.19
C LYS A 72 0.77 -10.35 -8.71
N ALA A 73 0.24 -9.25 -9.27
CA ALA A 73 0.19 -9.03 -10.72
C ALA A 73 0.11 -7.52 -11.05
N GLY A 74 0.11 -7.17 -12.33
CA GLY A 74 -0.27 -5.81 -12.74
C GLY A 74 -1.76 -5.55 -12.52
N THR A 75 -2.19 -4.28 -12.40
CA THR A 75 -3.58 -3.92 -12.05
C THR A 75 -4.64 -4.63 -12.91
N GLY A 76 -4.47 -4.65 -14.22
CA GLY A 76 -5.44 -5.34 -15.11
C GLY A 76 -5.56 -6.82 -14.80
N ALA A 77 -4.44 -7.54 -14.69
CA ALA A 77 -4.43 -8.97 -14.37
C ALA A 77 -4.97 -9.26 -12.96
N THR A 78 -4.71 -8.37 -11.98
CA THR A 78 -5.27 -8.44 -10.63
C THR A 78 -6.81 -8.37 -10.67
N ILE A 79 -7.36 -7.42 -11.43
CA ILE A 79 -8.81 -7.25 -11.62
C ILE A 79 -9.41 -8.45 -12.37
N ASP A 80 -8.73 -8.96 -13.39
CA ASP A 80 -9.22 -10.13 -14.14
C ASP A 80 -9.25 -11.40 -13.27
N MET A 81 -8.26 -11.58 -12.39
CA MET A 81 -8.30 -12.66 -11.39
C MET A 81 -9.48 -12.48 -10.44
N ALA A 82 -9.76 -11.27 -9.97
CA ALA A 82 -10.90 -11.00 -9.10
C ALA A 82 -12.24 -11.31 -9.77
N LYS A 83 -12.41 -10.95 -11.06
CA LYS A 83 -13.60 -11.29 -11.85
C LYS A 83 -13.84 -12.79 -11.98
N SER A 84 -12.84 -13.64 -11.80
CA SER A 84 -12.98 -15.09 -11.81
C SER A 84 -13.60 -15.65 -10.52
N GLY A 85 -13.73 -14.85 -9.47
CA GLY A 85 -14.33 -15.23 -8.18
C GLY A 85 -13.42 -16.04 -7.26
N ILE A 86 -12.10 -15.97 -7.47
CA ILE A 86 -11.11 -16.63 -6.59
C ILE A 86 -10.40 -15.65 -5.65
N ILE A 87 -10.70 -14.36 -5.75
CA ILE A 87 -10.11 -13.29 -4.95
C ILE A 87 -11.20 -12.66 -4.11
N ASP A 88 -10.94 -12.45 -2.83
CA ASP A 88 -11.86 -11.84 -1.87
C ASP A 88 -11.65 -10.33 -1.77
N LEU A 89 -10.38 -9.88 -1.89
CA LEU A 89 -9.99 -8.47 -1.80
C LEU A 89 -8.96 -8.11 -2.87
N VAL A 90 -9.17 -6.96 -3.51
CA VAL A 90 -8.24 -6.37 -4.49
C VAL A 90 -7.56 -5.15 -3.90
N ILE A 91 -6.22 -5.02 -4.06
CA ILE A 91 -5.42 -3.87 -3.64
C ILE A 91 -4.69 -3.30 -4.86
N VAL A 92 -5.18 -2.19 -5.38
CA VAL A 92 -4.78 -1.66 -6.70
C VAL A 92 -4.65 -0.14 -6.73
N HIS A 93 -4.11 0.40 -7.82
CA HIS A 93 -3.85 1.83 -8.01
C HIS A 93 -4.08 2.30 -9.47
N ALA A 94 -5.23 1.98 -10.06
CA ALA A 94 -5.59 2.47 -11.39
C ALA A 94 -7.07 2.89 -11.39
N LYS A 95 -7.33 4.13 -11.02
CA LYS A 95 -8.68 4.69 -10.76
C LYS A 95 -9.72 4.27 -11.80
N ALA A 96 -9.45 4.43 -13.08
CA ALA A 96 -10.42 4.10 -14.14
C ALA A 96 -10.79 2.60 -14.17
N LEU A 97 -9.83 1.70 -13.92
CA LEU A 97 -10.10 0.26 -13.86
C LEU A 97 -10.83 -0.13 -12.57
N GLU A 98 -10.53 0.53 -11.46
CA GLU A 98 -11.19 0.35 -10.17
C GLU A 98 -12.66 0.78 -10.24
N GLU A 99 -12.91 1.99 -10.77
CA GLU A 99 -14.27 2.51 -10.98
C GLU A 99 -15.08 1.61 -11.90
N GLN A 100 -14.49 1.10 -12.97
CA GLN A 100 -15.13 0.17 -13.88
C GLN A 100 -15.46 -1.17 -13.19
N PHE A 101 -14.54 -1.70 -12.38
CA PHE A 101 -14.74 -2.95 -11.64
C PHE A 101 -15.92 -2.86 -10.65
N VAL A 102 -16.05 -1.72 -9.96
CA VAL A 102 -17.18 -1.44 -9.07
C VAL A 102 -18.48 -1.21 -9.88
N ALA A 103 -18.43 -0.39 -10.94
CA ALA A 103 -19.58 -0.12 -11.79
C ALA A 103 -20.15 -1.39 -12.46
N ASP A 104 -19.27 -2.32 -12.83
CA ASP A 104 -19.64 -3.64 -13.34
C ASP A 104 -20.22 -4.57 -12.25
N GLY A 105 -20.21 -4.15 -11.00
CA GLY A 105 -20.76 -4.88 -9.85
C GLY A 105 -19.87 -6.02 -9.35
N TYR A 106 -18.62 -6.12 -9.76
CA TYR A 106 -17.68 -7.12 -9.26
C TYR A 106 -17.01 -6.73 -7.93
N GLY A 107 -16.83 -5.43 -7.69
CA GLY A 107 -16.42 -4.86 -6.41
C GLY A 107 -17.57 -4.15 -5.73
N THR A 108 -17.54 -4.02 -4.40
CA THR A 108 -18.56 -3.30 -3.64
C THR A 108 -18.31 -1.79 -3.67
N GLU A 109 -17.13 -1.37 -3.30
CA GLU A 109 -16.72 0.04 -3.23
C GLU A 109 -15.21 0.18 -3.30
N ARG A 110 -14.72 1.39 -3.56
CA ARG A 110 -13.31 1.76 -3.46
C ARG A 110 -13.07 2.37 -2.08
N ILE A 111 -12.14 1.80 -1.33
CA ILE A 111 -11.80 2.24 0.02
C ILE A 111 -10.34 2.71 0.00
N PRO A 112 -10.06 3.98 0.35
CA PRO A 112 -8.68 4.47 0.35
C PRO A 112 -7.87 3.78 1.45
N LEU A 113 -6.64 3.34 1.12
CA LEU A 113 -5.72 2.72 2.06
C LEU A 113 -4.51 3.59 2.33
N MET A 114 -3.75 3.86 1.30
CA MET A 114 -2.47 4.56 1.37
C MET A 114 -2.14 5.17 0.01
N TYR A 115 -1.10 5.99 -0.02
CA TYR A 115 -0.49 6.40 -1.28
C TYR A 115 1.04 6.34 -1.17
N ASN A 116 1.70 6.23 -2.29
CA ASN A 116 3.09 6.60 -2.48
C ASN A 116 3.16 7.67 -3.57
N ASP A 117 4.35 8.20 -3.82
CA ASP A 117 4.50 9.25 -4.80
C ASP A 117 5.59 8.93 -5.83
N PHE A 118 5.47 9.62 -6.94
CA PHE A 118 6.51 9.73 -7.93
C PHE A 118 7.19 11.09 -7.80
N VAL A 119 8.42 11.17 -8.29
CA VAL A 119 9.22 12.38 -8.30
C VAL A 119 9.81 12.59 -9.69
N ILE A 120 10.00 13.87 -10.08
CA ILE A 120 10.78 14.18 -11.26
C ILE A 120 12.23 14.37 -10.82
N MET A 121 13.09 13.58 -11.42
CA MET A 121 14.52 13.56 -11.13
C MET A 121 15.30 14.12 -12.30
N GLY A 122 16.47 14.66 -12.00
CA GLY A 122 17.35 15.18 -13.03
C GLY A 122 18.71 15.62 -12.45
N PRO A 123 19.61 16.13 -13.30
CA PRO A 123 20.96 16.50 -12.93
C PRO A 123 20.98 17.67 -11.94
N ALA A 124 22.04 17.71 -11.11
CA ALA A 124 22.15 18.70 -10.03
C ALA A 124 22.26 20.14 -10.52
N ASP A 125 22.81 20.34 -11.73
CA ASP A 125 22.92 21.65 -12.41
C ASP A 125 21.63 22.13 -13.06
N ASP A 126 20.60 21.26 -13.11
CA ASP A 126 19.23 21.55 -13.52
C ASP A 126 19.11 22.45 -14.77
N PRO A 127 19.58 22.00 -15.95
CA PRO A 127 19.49 22.82 -17.16
C PRO A 127 18.05 23.19 -17.56
N ALA A 128 17.06 22.39 -17.13
CA ALA A 128 15.64 22.73 -17.35
C ALA A 128 15.17 23.90 -16.45
N GLY A 129 15.78 24.09 -15.28
CA GLY A 129 15.37 25.10 -14.31
C GLY A 129 14.04 24.76 -13.64
N ILE A 130 13.90 23.50 -13.21
CA ILE A 130 12.67 22.97 -12.59
C ILE A 130 12.82 22.71 -11.09
N LYS A 131 14.02 22.80 -10.55
CA LYS A 131 14.31 22.50 -9.15
C LYS A 131 13.45 23.34 -8.20
N GLY A 132 12.73 22.65 -7.31
CA GLY A 132 11.86 23.29 -6.32
C GLY A 132 10.50 23.73 -6.86
N MET A 133 10.17 23.38 -8.12
CA MET A 133 8.81 23.54 -8.63
C MET A 133 7.87 22.54 -7.95
N THR A 134 6.62 22.96 -7.73
CA THR A 134 5.55 22.13 -7.15
C THR A 134 4.48 21.78 -8.18
N ASP A 135 4.62 22.23 -9.43
CA ASP A 135 3.78 21.90 -10.57
C ASP A 135 4.58 21.01 -11.53
N ALA A 136 4.32 19.70 -11.45
CA ALA A 136 5.00 18.70 -12.25
C ALA A 136 4.69 18.84 -13.74
N THR A 137 3.47 19.26 -14.07
CA THR A 137 3.04 19.51 -15.45
C THR A 137 3.81 20.69 -16.07
N ALA A 138 3.97 21.78 -15.33
CA ALA A 138 4.78 22.91 -15.77
C ALA A 138 6.28 22.56 -15.84
N ALA A 139 6.77 21.73 -14.92
CA ALA A 139 8.15 21.28 -14.92
C ALA A 139 8.48 20.44 -16.18
N ILE A 140 7.61 19.47 -16.48
CA ILE A 140 7.85 18.59 -17.65
C ILE A 140 7.75 19.35 -18.98
N LYS A 141 6.88 20.40 -19.05
CA LYS A 141 6.84 21.33 -20.19
C LYS A 141 8.17 22.02 -20.44
N LYS A 142 8.82 22.50 -19.38
CA LYS A 142 10.15 23.14 -19.51
C LYS A 142 11.22 22.20 -20.03
N ILE A 143 11.18 20.91 -19.62
CA ILE A 143 12.10 19.89 -20.15
C ILE A 143 11.90 19.74 -21.66
N ALA A 144 10.64 19.60 -22.11
CA ALA A 144 10.29 19.47 -23.51
C ALA A 144 10.64 20.73 -24.34
N GLU A 145 10.26 21.93 -23.88
CA GLU A 145 10.52 23.21 -24.55
C GLU A 145 12.01 23.45 -24.78
N LYS A 146 12.84 23.03 -23.83
CA LYS A 146 14.29 23.17 -23.93
C LYS A 146 14.96 21.98 -24.63
N ASN A 147 14.20 20.98 -25.07
CA ASN A 147 14.68 19.75 -25.70
C ASN A 147 15.75 19.04 -24.87
N ILE A 148 15.55 18.96 -23.55
CA ILE A 148 16.54 18.35 -22.66
C ILE A 148 16.28 16.86 -22.53
N HIS A 149 17.34 16.09 -22.47
CA HIS A 149 17.32 14.63 -22.45
C HIS A 149 16.47 14.09 -21.30
N PHE A 150 15.46 13.30 -21.66
CA PHE A 150 14.54 12.62 -20.77
C PHE A 150 14.53 11.13 -21.09
N ILE A 151 14.64 10.29 -20.07
CA ILE A 151 14.65 8.84 -20.19
C ILE A 151 13.35 8.27 -19.62
N SER A 152 12.68 7.51 -20.45
CA SER A 152 11.47 6.75 -20.15
C SER A 152 11.76 5.26 -19.96
N ARG A 153 11.00 4.59 -19.11
CA ARG A 153 11.01 3.11 -19.03
C ARG A 153 10.46 2.45 -20.28
N GLY A 154 9.41 3.01 -20.88
CA GLY A 154 8.83 2.54 -22.13
C GLY A 154 8.17 1.15 -22.13
N ASP A 155 7.88 0.56 -20.96
CA ASP A 155 7.48 -0.86 -20.79
C ASP A 155 6.04 -1.07 -20.32
N MET A 156 5.24 0.00 -20.29
CA MET A 156 3.85 0.02 -19.77
C MET A 156 3.71 -0.43 -18.30
N SER A 157 4.79 -0.36 -17.51
CA SER A 157 4.73 -0.50 -16.07
C SER A 157 4.00 0.67 -15.41
N GLY A 158 3.68 0.56 -14.11
CA GLY A 158 3.07 1.65 -13.35
C GLY A 158 3.87 2.96 -13.43
N THR A 159 5.21 2.90 -13.42
CA THR A 159 6.08 4.07 -13.58
C THR A 159 5.94 4.70 -14.97
N HIS A 160 5.95 3.88 -16.03
CA HIS A 160 5.77 4.38 -17.38
C HIS A 160 4.36 4.94 -17.61
N VAL A 161 3.33 4.29 -17.08
CA VAL A 161 1.94 4.81 -17.17
C VAL A 161 1.83 6.16 -16.44
N LYS A 162 2.38 6.29 -15.24
CA LYS A 162 2.41 7.58 -14.52
C LYS A 162 3.15 8.67 -15.30
N GLU A 163 4.27 8.33 -15.91
CA GLU A 163 5.02 9.23 -16.78
C GLU A 163 4.14 9.74 -17.94
N LEU A 164 3.46 8.82 -18.64
CA LEU A 164 2.55 9.16 -19.76
C LEU A 164 1.37 10.01 -19.30
N ASP A 165 0.84 9.78 -18.09
CA ASP A 165 -0.23 10.61 -17.52
C ASP A 165 0.25 12.04 -17.28
N VAL A 166 1.47 12.25 -16.81
CA VAL A 166 2.04 13.59 -16.61
C VAL A 166 2.28 14.28 -17.96
N TRP A 167 2.82 13.57 -18.96
CA TRP A 167 2.97 14.10 -20.32
C TRP A 167 1.62 14.49 -20.94
N LYS A 168 0.62 13.64 -20.79
CA LYS A 168 -0.76 13.90 -21.24
C LYS A 168 -1.36 15.12 -20.56
N ALA A 169 -1.19 15.26 -19.23
CA ALA A 169 -1.65 16.42 -18.49
C ALA A 169 -0.94 17.70 -18.96
N ALA A 170 0.32 17.59 -19.37
CA ALA A 170 1.07 18.69 -20.00
C ALA A 170 0.62 19.03 -21.42
N GLY A 171 -0.20 18.18 -22.05
CA GLY A 171 -0.62 18.33 -23.46
C GLY A 171 0.51 18.03 -24.45
N ILE A 172 1.48 17.21 -24.07
CA ILE A 172 2.67 16.88 -24.87
C ILE A 172 2.67 15.39 -25.19
N THR A 173 3.01 15.08 -26.46
CA THR A 173 3.33 13.72 -26.92
C THR A 173 4.85 13.64 -27.06
N PRO A 174 5.57 12.98 -26.13
CA PRO A 174 7.03 12.98 -26.12
C PRO A 174 7.65 12.06 -27.16
N GLU A 175 6.94 11.00 -27.56
CA GLU A 175 7.45 9.98 -28.48
C GLU A 175 7.84 10.57 -29.83
N GLY A 176 8.95 10.08 -30.37
CA GLY A 176 9.50 10.54 -31.66
C GLY A 176 10.38 11.79 -31.57
N ASN A 177 10.44 12.45 -30.42
CA ASN A 177 11.36 13.56 -30.20
C ASN A 177 12.76 13.03 -29.86
N LYS A 178 13.80 13.72 -30.35
CA LYS A 178 15.20 13.31 -30.12
C LYS A 178 15.66 13.43 -28.67
N TRP A 179 14.99 14.26 -27.89
CA TRP A 179 15.26 14.47 -26.47
C TRP A 179 14.58 13.45 -25.58
N TYR A 180 13.63 12.66 -26.10
CA TYR A 180 12.93 11.61 -25.38
C TYR A 180 13.46 10.25 -25.78
N GLU A 181 14.11 9.58 -24.85
CA GLU A 181 14.70 8.27 -25.05
C GLU A 181 13.90 7.20 -24.28
N VAL A 182 13.44 6.19 -25.00
CA VAL A 182 12.93 4.96 -24.38
C VAL A 182 14.12 4.05 -24.11
N TYR A 183 14.36 3.78 -22.82
CA TYR A 183 15.48 2.91 -22.43
C TYR A 183 15.22 1.47 -22.88
N GLU A 184 16.07 0.92 -23.72
CA GLU A 184 15.89 -0.42 -24.33
C GLU A 184 15.78 -1.56 -23.31
N LYS A 185 16.36 -1.38 -22.10
CA LYS A 185 16.27 -2.32 -20.99
C LYS A 185 15.30 -1.88 -19.90
N GLY A 186 14.40 -0.96 -20.17
CA GLY A 186 13.45 -0.43 -19.18
C GLY A 186 12.57 -1.49 -18.55
N ALA A 187 12.24 -2.55 -19.30
CA ALA A 187 11.50 -3.70 -18.79
C ALA A 187 12.23 -4.49 -17.68
N THR A 188 13.53 -4.24 -17.46
CA THR A 188 14.28 -4.83 -16.34
C THR A 188 13.97 -4.16 -14.99
N GLY A 189 13.26 -3.03 -14.99
CA GLY A 189 12.70 -2.42 -13.79
C GLY A 189 13.17 -0.99 -13.51
N ASN A 190 12.63 -0.41 -12.44
CA ASN A 190 12.89 0.97 -12.02
C ASN A 190 14.36 1.20 -11.67
N GLY A 191 14.97 0.29 -10.89
CA GLY A 191 16.36 0.44 -10.46
C GLY A 191 17.35 0.54 -11.61
N PRO A 192 17.39 -0.39 -12.58
CA PRO A 192 18.25 -0.28 -13.76
C PRO A 192 18.00 0.99 -14.58
N THR A 193 16.73 1.38 -14.78
CA THR A 193 16.38 2.61 -15.49
C THR A 193 16.92 3.84 -14.77
N LEU A 194 16.77 3.93 -13.46
CA LEU A 194 17.26 5.03 -12.66
C LEU A 194 18.80 5.15 -12.71
N MET A 195 19.50 4.02 -12.63
CA MET A 195 20.97 3.99 -12.74
C MET A 195 21.43 4.44 -14.12
N TYR A 196 20.76 4.02 -15.19
CA TYR A 196 21.04 4.48 -16.54
C TYR A 196 20.78 5.99 -16.67
N THR A 197 19.69 6.50 -16.12
CA THR A 197 19.39 7.93 -16.10
C THR A 197 20.48 8.74 -15.40
N ASP A 198 21.03 8.22 -14.29
CA ASP A 198 22.13 8.84 -13.56
C ASP A 198 23.41 8.92 -14.42
N GLU A 199 23.76 7.84 -15.12
CA GLU A 199 24.90 7.79 -16.05
C GLU A 199 24.77 8.81 -17.19
N GLN A 200 23.55 8.95 -17.74
CA GLN A 200 23.25 9.89 -18.85
C GLN A 200 23.06 11.33 -18.37
N LYS A 201 22.99 11.60 -17.08
CA LYS A 201 22.65 12.91 -16.49
C LYS A 201 21.38 13.48 -17.09
N ALA A 202 20.38 12.61 -17.28
CA ALA A 202 19.10 12.92 -17.90
C ALA A 202 17.99 13.16 -16.86
N TYR A 203 16.83 13.58 -17.31
CA TYR A 203 15.61 13.65 -16.51
C TYR A 203 14.81 12.36 -16.62
N THR A 204 14.02 12.06 -15.60
CA THR A 204 13.07 10.95 -15.59
C THR A 204 11.97 11.17 -14.54
N ILE A 205 10.89 10.42 -14.63
CA ILE A 205 9.94 10.22 -13.53
C ILE A 205 10.22 8.87 -12.89
N MET A 206 10.30 8.85 -11.55
CA MET A 206 10.60 7.64 -10.80
C MET A 206 9.80 7.60 -9.50
N ASP A 207 9.42 6.42 -9.02
CA ASP A 207 8.83 6.29 -7.69
C ASP A 207 9.87 6.59 -6.59
N ARG A 208 9.42 7.24 -5.51
CA ARG A 208 10.28 7.63 -4.40
C ARG A 208 10.99 6.44 -3.77
N ALA A 209 10.31 5.29 -3.64
CA ALA A 209 10.89 4.11 -3.02
C ALA A 209 12.11 3.61 -3.80
N THR A 210 12.06 3.59 -5.13
CA THR A 210 13.22 3.27 -5.97
C THR A 210 14.35 4.28 -5.76
N TYR A 211 14.05 5.60 -5.74
CA TYR A 211 15.05 6.61 -5.43
C TYR A 211 15.74 6.33 -4.09
N LEU A 212 14.99 6.12 -3.02
CA LEU A 212 15.52 5.92 -1.68
C LEU A 212 16.42 4.68 -1.60
N THR A 213 16.01 3.57 -2.24
CA THR A 213 16.81 2.35 -2.28
C THR A 213 18.10 2.48 -3.08
N LYS A 214 18.17 3.42 -4.03
CA LYS A 214 19.35 3.63 -4.91
C LYS A 214 20.14 4.90 -4.59
N LYS A 215 19.62 5.78 -3.73
CA LYS A 215 20.17 7.10 -3.42
C LYS A 215 21.68 7.10 -3.16
N ALA A 216 22.17 6.11 -2.40
CA ALA A 216 23.59 6.00 -2.10
C ALA A 216 24.49 5.72 -3.33
N ASN A 217 23.93 5.20 -4.41
CA ASN A 217 24.64 4.85 -5.64
C ASN A 217 24.52 5.93 -6.74
N LEU A 218 23.59 6.89 -6.57
CA LEU A 218 23.39 7.99 -7.53
C LEU A 218 24.49 9.05 -7.32
N LYS A 219 25.06 9.53 -8.41
CA LYS A 219 26.16 10.51 -8.41
C LYS A 219 25.81 11.82 -9.06
N ASN A 220 24.91 11.80 -10.02
CA ASN A 220 24.67 12.92 -10.93
C ASN A 220 23.27 13.50 -10.82
N ILE A 221 22.27 12.69 -10.45
CA ILE A 221 20.87 13.12 -10.42
C ILE A 221 20.28 13.06 -9.00
N GLY A 222 19.25 13.86 -8.79
CA GLY A 222 18.48 13.89 -7.54
C GLY A 222 17.04 14.32 -7.80
N ILE A 223 16.24 14.39 -6.74
CA ILE A 223 14.87 14.90 -6.81
C ILE A 223 14.90 16.40 -7.10
N LEU A 224 14.13 16.83 -8.10
CA LEU A 224 13.97 18.23 -8.48
C LEU A 224 12.54 18.73 -8.30
N VAL A 225 11.54 17.86 -8.52
CA VAL A 225 10.11 18.19 -8.35
C VAL A 225 9.42 17.06 -7.60
N GLU A 226 8.64 17.42 -6.61
CA GLU A 226 7.86 16.50 -5.77
C GLU A 226 6.64 17.20 -5.19
N GLY A 227 5.70 16.45 -4.60
CA GLY A 227 4.56 16.97 -3.85
C GLY A 227 3.38 17.46 -4.70
N ASP A 228 3.40 17.29 -6.02
CA ASP A 228 2.25 17.55 -6.88
C ASP A 228 1.24 16.39 -6.81
N GLU A 229 -0.04 16.73 -6.78
CA GLU A 229 -1.12 15.72 -6.74
C GLU A 229 -1.07 14.76 -7.95
N VAL A 230 -0.67 15.23 -9.13
CA VAL A 230 -0.52 14.38 -10.32
C VAL A 230 0.56 13.30 -10.16
N LEU A 231 1.51 13.52 -9.26
CA LEU A 231 2.57 12.57 -8.92
C LEU A 231 2.15 11.55 -7.86
N LEU A 232 1.02 11.75 -7.18
CA LEU A 232 0.53 10.81 -6.18
C LEU A 232 0.01 9.54 -6.84
N ASN A 233 0.20 8.44 -6.16
CA ASN A 233 -0.24 7.11 -6.57
C ASN A 233 -1.08 6.51 -5.45
N PHE A 234 -2.39 6.74 -5.53
CA PHE A 234 -3.35 6.25 -4.55
C PHE A 234 -3.56 4.75 -4.70
N ILE A 235 -3.47 4.04 -3.61
CA ILE A 235 -3.65 2.59 -3.52
C ILE A 235 -4.91 2.34 -2.72
N ASN A 236 -5.86 1.65 -3.34
CA ASN A 236 -7.19 1.43 -2.80
C ASN A 236 -7.47 -0.05 -2.58
N LEU A 237 -8.36 -0.32 -1.63
CA LEU A 237 -8.95 -1.62 -1.34
C LEU A 237 -10.29 -1.71 -2.07
N ILE A 238 -10.58 -2.86 -2.68
CA ILE A 238 -11.88 -3.13 -3.28
C ILE A 238 -12.32 -4.53 -2.88
N PRO A 239 -13.21 -4.69 -1.90
CA PRO A 239 -13.80 -5.98 -1.57
C PRO A 239 -14.59 -6.52 -2.75
N CYS A 240 -14.44 -7.80 -3.04
CA CYS A 240 -15.19 -8.45 -4.10
C CYS A 240 -16.67 -8.65 -3.69
N ASN A 241 -17.59 -8.41 -4.61
CA ASN A 241 -19.02 -8.39 -4.34
C ASN A 241 -19.61 -9.80 -4.25
N PRO A 242 -20.08 -10.26 -3.06
CA PRO A 242 -20.62 -11.61 -2.86
C PRO A 242 -21.93 -11.83 -3.62
N GLU A 243 -22.68 -10.78 -3.97
CA GLU A 243 -23.92 -10.91 -4.77
C GLU A 243 -23.62 -11.38 -6.20
N LYS A 244 -22.45 -11.06 -6.72
CA LYS A 244 -22.01 -11.44 -8.06
C LYS A 244 -21.04 -12.59 -8.06
N LEU A 245 -20.18 -12.68 -7.06
CA LEU A 245 -19.09 -13.64 -6.92
C LEU A 245 -19.35 -14.54 -5.69
N THR A 246 -20.19 -15.55 -5.86
CA THR A 246 -20.76 -16.36 -4.75
C THR A 246 -19.76 -17.23 -3.98
N LYS A 247 -18.47 -17.24 -4.37
CA LYS A 247 -17.43 -18.05 -3.72
C LYS A 247 -16.45 -17.21 -2.90
N VAL A 248 -16.59 -15.89 -2.91
CA VAL A 248 -15.69 -15.00 -2.17
C VAL A 248 -16.04 -15.01 -0.68
N ASP A 249 -15.01 -14.95 0.15
CA ASP A 249 -15.14 -14.72 1.59
C ASP A 249 -15.21 -13.22 1.86
N TYR A 250 -16.41 -12.65 1.69
CA TYR A 250 -16.64 -11.23 1.88
C TYR A 250 -16.46 -10.78 3.33
N ASP A 251 -16.95 -11.59 4.29
CA ASP A 251 -16.88 -11.25 5.72
C ASP A 251 -15.42 -11.26 6.20
N GLY A 252 -14.63 -12.26 5.82
CA GLY A 252 -13.21 -12.32 6.10
C GLY A 252 -12.44 -11.16 5.44
N ALA A 253 -12.75 -10.86 4.18
CA ALA A 253 -12.16 -9.72 3.48
C ALA A 253 -12.48 -8.40 4.17
N MET A 254 -13.71 -8.17 4.60
CA MET A 254 -14.11 -6.94 5.30
C MET A 254 -13.48 -6.82 6.67
N ALA A 255 -13.33 -7.92 7.43
CA ALA A 255 -12.60 -7.90 8.69
C ALA A 255 -11.14 -7.44 8.51
N PHE A 256 -10.49 -7.89 7.43
CA PHE A 256 -9.13 -7.42 7.09
C PHE A 256 -9.14 -5.96 6.63
N VAL A 257 -10.11 -5.54 5.82
CA VAL A 257 -10.27 -4.13 5.40
C VAL A 257 -10.46 -3.20 6.60
N GLU A 258 -11.34 -3.55 7.56
CA GLU A 258 -11.57 -2.76 8.77
C GLU A 258 -10.27 -2.57 9.58
N TRP A 259 -9.47 -3.62 9.68
CA TRP A 259 -8.16 -3.49 10.32
C TRP A 259 -7.19 -2.65 9.49
N LEU A 260 -7.14 -2.81 8.16
CA LEU A 260 -6.25 -2.04 7.28
C LEU A 260 -6.50 -0.52 7.35
N VAL A 261 -7.75 -0.10 7.58
CA VAL A 261 -8.10 1.33 7.75
C VAL A 261 -8.04 1.80 9.20
N SER A 262 -7.72 0.93 10.16
CA SER A 262 -7.56 1.29 11.56
C SER A 262 -6.32 2.13 11.83
N ASP A 263 -6.31 2.86 12.94
CA ASP A 263 -5.15 3.66 13.37
C ASP A 263 -3.87 2.83 13.46
N GLU A 264 -3.98 1.56 13.86
CA GLU A 264 -2.83 0.66 13.98
C GLU A 264 -2.18 0.37 12.63
N ALA A 265 -2.94 -0.09 11.64
CA ALA A 265 -2.41 -0.37 10.31
C ALA A 265 -1.91 0.91 9.62
N GLN A 266 -2.60 2.03 9.84
CA GLN A 266 -2.19 3.34 9.30
C GLN A 266 -0.89 3.83 9.95
N GLU A 267 -0.61 3.52 11.22
CA GLU A 267 0.68 3.82 11.85
C GLU A 267 1.81 2.92 11.33
N ILE A 268 1.53 1.65 10.99
CA ILE A 268 2.49 0.79 10.28
C ILE A 268 2.85 1.40 8.93
N ILE A 269 1.85 1.82 8.15
CA ILE A 269 2.07 2.46 6.84
C ILE A 269 2.92 3.72 6.99
N LYS A 270 2.59 4.59 7.93
CA LYS A 270 3.27 5.86 8.18
C LYS A 270 4.75 5.71 8.54
N ASN A 271 5.09 4.65 9.28
CA ASN A 271 6.46 4.41 9.73
C ASN A 271 7.26 3.49 8.79
N PHE A 272 6.61 2.93 7.78
CA PHE A 272 7.26 1.97 6.89
C PHE A 272 8.38 2.61 6.08
N GLY A 273 9.59 2.09 6.25
CA GLY A 273 10.80 2.60 5.60
C GLY A 273 11.53 3.70 6.39
N LEU A 274 10.89 4.32 7.40
CA LEU A 274 11.45 5.46 8.12
C LEU A 274 12.80 5.14 8.80
N GLU A 275 12.91 3.98 9.45
CA GLU A 275 14.16 3.55 10.08
C GLU A 275 15.28 3.32 9.04
N GLN A 276 14.94 2.71 7.91
CA GLN A 276 15.91 2.32 6.90
C GLN A 276 16.35 3.48 6.00
N TYR A 277 15.45 4.40 5.66
CA TYR A 277 15.68 5.43 4.65
C TYR A 277 15.64 6.85 5.21
N GLY A 278 15.21 7.05 6.47
CA GLY A 278 15.04 8.36 7.09
C GLY A 278 13.75 9.08 6.70
N GLU A 279 12.96 8.48 5.82
CA GLU A 279 11.65 8.97 5.36
C GLU A 279 10.73 7.78 5.01
N PRO A 280 9.39 7.94 5.12
CA PRO A 280 8.46 6.86 4.83
C PRO A 280 8.37 6.57 3.34
N LEU A 281 8.12 5.30 2.97
CA LEU A 281 7.91 4.88 1.59
C LEU A 281 6.43 5.00 1.16
N PHE A 282 5.52 4.98 2.11
CA PHE A 282 4.08 5.08 1.91
C PHE A 282 3.48 6.04 2.93
N PHE A 283 2.34 6.60 2.60
CA PHE A 283 1.62 7.57 3.43
C PHE A 283 0.21 7.07 3.70
N PRO A 284 -0.28 7.17 4.95
CA PRO A 284 -1.65 6.83 5.30
C PRO A 284 -2.67 7.61 4.48
N ASN A 285 -3.75 6.96 4.06
CA ASN A 285 -4.84 7.62 3.32
C ASN A 285 -6.24 7.10 3.72
N ALA A 286 -6.36 6.26 4.72
CA ALA A 286 -7.65 5.82 5.21
C ALA A 286 -8.52 7.02 5.61
N ASN A 287 -9.80 6.94 5.30
CA ASN A 287 -10.77 8.01 5.55
C ASN A 287 -10.53 9.33 4.79
N SER A 288 -9.65 9.34 3.80
CA SER A 288 -9.46 10.47 2.91
C SER A 288 -10.60 10.58 1.89
N ALA A 289 -10.97 11.81 1.53
CA ALA A 289 -11.88 12.06 0.41
C ALA A 289 -11.16 12.05 -0.95
N VAL A 290 -9.83 11.97 -0.94
CA VAL A 290 -8.97 12.02 -2.15
C VAL A 290 -8.34 10.64 -2.37
N PHE A 291 -8.74 9.97 -3.47
CA PHE A 291 -8.28 8.62 -3.81
C PHE A 291 -8.65 8.20 -5.25
#